data_9a408b9a52a2b767ac09a3de77b34ae9
#
_entry.id   9a408b9a52a2b767ac09a3de77b34ae9
#
_cell.length_a   1.000
_cell.length_b   1.000
_cell.length_c   1.000
_cell.angle_alpha   90.00
_cell.angle_beta   90.00
_cell.angle_gamma   90.00
#
_symmetry.space_group_name_H-M   'P 1'
#
loop_
_entity.id
_entity.type
_entity.pdbx_description
1 polymer ?
#
loop_
_entity_poly.entity_id
_entity_poly.type
_entity_poly.pdbx_seq_one_letter_code
_entity_poly.pdbx_strand_id
1 'polypeptide(L)'
;MVAGAAAGGGAGAGAGSGGGSAEDREFLYQALQQASRGHEAELSRALALLRVLPGGGGSEDLGQGELEEAQAEALENLIDIVGEPDFAVGLLQKGGGEVLLSASESPAQDAGIRALALTAVGTCAQNCPEAQVLLAGCRSLERLLALLDRKEAEPASLSAQVLFALGSLVRGNAVATGELVRRGGGLRGLVGLPGQTRELLKPVVDARARARAFRLAAYLVEHAPGEAAAAVATGAVTDAALALECEHSGVVDAALAFLSKLADRVAADPVISEALTPLRKVLAGLEARRSQTGDDTDEVRGILGILE
;
A
#
# COMPACT_ATOMS: atom_id res chain seq x y z
N MET A 1 -71.84 8.76 33.68
CA MET A 1 -71.59 10.20 33.77
C MET A 1 -70.28 10.54 33.07
N VAL A 2 -70.40 11.41 32.08
CA VAL A 2 -69.45 12.35 31.54
C VAL A 2 -68.20 11.73 30.90
N ALA A 3 -68.12 11.60 29.60
CA ALA A 3 -67.84 12.57 28.52
C ALA A 3 -66.46 13.21 28.65
N GLY A 4 -65.59 12.98 27.65
CA GLY A 4 -64.34 13.66 27.45
C GLY A 4 -63.68 13.22 26.16
N ALA A 5 -64.10 13.83 25.06
CA ALA A 5 -63.49 13.77 23.76
C ALA A 5 -62.20 14.63 23.75
N ALA A 6 -61.16 14.20 23.12
CA ALA A 6 -60.19 15.09 22.54
C ALA A 6 -59.55 14.46 21.31
N ALA A 7 -59.81 15.15 20.27
CA ALA A 7 -59.32 14.99 18.94
C ALA A 7 -57.84 15.31 18.86
N GLY A 8 -57.20 14.79 17.86
CA GLY A 8 -56.28 15.63 17.19
C GLY A 8 -54.99 15.05 16.77
N GLY A 9 -54.77 15.10 15.55
CA GLY A 9 -53.48 15.41 14.97
C GLY A 9 -52.71 14.23 14.40
N GLY A 10 -53.14 13.76 13.25
CA GLY A 10 -52.27 13.01 12.35
C GLY A 10 -51.22 13.95 11.78
N ALA A 11 -49.98 13.77 12.20
CA ALA A 11 -48.82 14.27 11.47
C ALA A 11 -48.44 13.20 10.45
N GLY A 12 -48.91 13.41 9.23
CA GLY A 12 -48.44 12.65 8.07
C GLY A 12 -46.96 12.96 7.81
N ALA A 13 -46.11 12.04 8.20
CA ALA A 13 -44.75 12.02 7.69
C ALA A 13 -44.82 11.67 6.20
N GLY A 14 -44.81 12.71 5.38
CA GLY A 14 -44.61 12.59 3.96
C GLY A 14 -43.23 12.01 3.69
N ALA A 15 -43.16 10.72 3.45
CA ALA A 15 -42.04 10.08 2.81
C ALA A 15 -41.93 10.69 1.41
N GLY A 16 -41.10 11.73 1.28
CA GLY A 16 -40.68 12.27 0.02
C GLY A 16 -39.97 11.17 -0.77
N SER A 17 -40.73 10.52 -1.67
CA SER A 17 -40.17 9.69 -2.70
C SER A 17 -39.38 10.59 -3.65
N GLY A 18 -38.09 10.77 -3.34
CA GLY A 18 -37.11 11.41 -4.19
C GLY A 18 -36.74 10.55 -5.41
N GLY A 19 -37.76 10.12 -6.15
CA GLY A 19 -37.60 9.54 -7.45
C GLY A 19 -37.44 10.65 -8.48
N GLY A 20 -36.19 11.01 -8.81
CA GLY A 20 -35.90 11.90 -9.91
C GLY A 20 -36.70 11.50 -11.16
N SER A 21 -37.11 12.48 -11.96
CA SER A 21 -37.88 12.27 -13.16
C SER A 21 -37.17 11.33 -14.13
N ALA A 22 -37.90 10.77 -15.09
CA ALA A 22 -37.28 9.94 -16.13
C ALA A 22 -36.22 10.74 -16.93
N GLU A 23 -36.45 12.03 -17.08
CA GLU A 23 -35.53 12.98 -17.72
C GLU A 23 -34.26 13.19 -16.89
N ASP A 24 -34.38 13.31 -15.56
CA ASP A 24 -33.21 13.40 -14.67
C ASP A 24 -32.34 12.13 -14.74
N ARG A 25 -32.96 10.96 -14.81
CA ARG A 25 -32.23 9.68 -14.92
C ARG A 25 -31.54 9.57 -16.26
N GLU A 26 -32.20 9.95 -17.35
CA GLU A 26 -31.62 9.96 -18.70
C GLU A 26 -30.45 10.95 -18.78
N PHE A 27 -30.61 12.16 -18.23
CA PHE A 27 -29.54 13.14 -18.13
C PHE A 27 -28.33 12.61 -17.35
N LEU A 28 -28.58 12.02 -16.17
CA LEU A 28 -27.52 11.40 -15.34
C LEU A 28 -26.83 10.26 -16.09
N TYR A 29 -27.60 9.41 -16.79
CA TYR A 29 -27.04 8.32 -17.57
C TYR A 29 -26.14 8.83 -18.70
N GLN A 30 -26.58 9.84 -19.43
CA GLN A 30 -25.79 10.46 -20.49
C GLN A 30 -24.54 11.16 -19.95
N ALA A 31 -24.64 11.86 -18.83
CA ALA A 31 -23.51 12.50 -18.16
C ALA A 31 -22.47 11.46 -17.68
N LEU A 32 -22.90 10.35 -17.09
CA LEU A 32 -22.03 9.25 -16.69
C LEU A 32 -21.34 8.58 -17.90
N GLN A 33 -22.07 8.35 -18.98
CA GLN A 33 -21.47 7.81 -20.20
C GLN A 33 -20.43 8.75 -20.80
N GLN A 34 -20.68 10.06 -20.78
CA GLN A 34 -19.74 11.05 -21.30
C GLN A 34 -18.48 11.12 -20.42
N ALA A 35 -18.63 11.12 -19.11
CA ALA A 35 -17.51 11.06 -18.15
C ALA A 35 -16.67 9.80 -18.35
N SER A 36 -17.31 8.63 -18.47
CA SER A 36 -16.62 7.35 -18.71
C SER A 36 -15.82 7.36 -20.02
N ARG A 37 -16.36 7.92 -21.09
CA ARG A 37 -15.63 8.07 -22.37
C ARG A 37 -14.44 9.02 -22.26
N GLY A 38 -14.57 10.09 -21.45
CA GLY A 38 -13.46 10.99 -21.12
C GLY A 38 -12.31 10.23 -20.45
N HIS A 39 -12.60 9.47 -19.41
CA HIS A 39 -11.61 8.68 -18.69
C HIS A 39 -10.94 7.62 -19.57
N GLU A 40 -11.69 6.93 -20.44
CA GLU A 40 -11.10 5.96 -21.38
C GLU A 40 -10.13 6.61 -22.38
N ALA A 41 -10.42 7.82 -22.83
CA ALA A 41 -9.54 8.57 -23.72
C ALA A 41 -8.25 8.99 -22.96
N GLU A 42 -8.38 9.44 -21.71
CA GLU A 42 -7.25 9.79 -20.85
C GLU A 42 -6.36 8.58 -20.54
N LEU A 43 -6.94 7.43 -20.19
CA LEU A 43 -6.20 6.18 -20.01
C LEU A 43 -5.40 5.80 -21.26
N SER A 44 -6.01 5.92 -22.43
CA SER A 44 -5.37 5.59 -23.72
C SER A 44 -4.23 6.57 -24.04
N ARG A 45 -4.43 7.86 -23.74
CA ARG A 45 -3.42 8.91 -23.93
C ARG A 45 -2.22 8.67 -22.99
N ALA A 46 -2.48 8.39 -21.72
CA ALA A 46 -1.42 8.11 -20.74
C ALA A 46 -0.57 6.91 -21.16
N LEU A 47 -1.21 5.81 -21.60
CA LEU A 47 -0.50 4.64 -22.09
C LEU A 47 0.33 4.95 -23.35
N ALA A 48 -0.14 5.81 -24.24
CA ALA A 48 0.59 6.22 -25.44
C ALA A 48 1.83 7.03 -25.07
N LEU A 49 1.71 8.00 -24.13
CA LEU A 49 2.83 8.82 -23.65
C LEU A 49 3.89 7.98 -22.92
N LEU A 50 3.48 7.01 -22.09
CA LEU A 50 4.40 6.16 -21.34
C LEU A 50 5.16 5.15 -22.22
N ARG A 51 4.67 4.85 -23.42
CA ARG A 51 5.39 4.00 -24.39
C ARG A 51 6.53 4.73 -25.08
N VAL A 52 6.52 6.06 -25.05
CA VAL A 52 7.62 6.88 -25.58
C VAL A 52 8.72 6.95 -24.52
N LEU A 53 9.78 6.16 -24.71
CA LEU A 53 10.93 6.20 -23.83
C LEU A 53 11.85 7.39 -24.19
N PRO A 54 12.48 8.06 -23.22
CA PRO A 54 13.48 9.08 -23.47
C PRO A 54 14.61 8.56 -24.38
N GLY A 55 14.93 9.29 -25.46
CA GLY A 55 15.96 8.90 -26.41
C GLY A 55 15.51 7.91 -27.51
N GLY A 56 14.24 7.46 -27.52
CA GLY A 56 13.66 6.72 -28.63
C GLY A 56 13.22 7.68 -29.72
N GLY A 57 13.62 7.46 -31.00
CA GLY A 57 13.41 8.35 -32.14
C GLY A 57 11.98 8.68 -32.57
N GLY A 58 11.02 8.68 -31.64
CA GLY A 58 9.62 8.98 -31.86
C GLY A 58 9.13 10.32 -31.29
N SER A 59 10.00 11.12 -30.68
CA SER A 59 9.64 12.42 -30.07
C SER A 59 10.40 13.59 -30.73
N GLU A 60 10.51 13.59 -32.05
CA GLU A 60 11.22 14.67 -32.76
C GLU A 60 10.60 16.07 -32.53
N ASP A 61 9.36 16.15 -32.06
CA ASP A 61 8.62 17.41 -31.88
C ASP A 61 8.58 17.92 -30.42
N LEU A 62 8.90 17.10 -29.41
CA LEU A 62 8.88 17.51 -27.99
C LEU A 62 10.28 17.45 -27.39
N GLY A 63 10.68 18.52 -26.70
CA GLY A 63 11.89 18.51 -25.88
C GLY A 63 11.76 17.46 -24.74
N GLN A 64 12.89 16.90 -24.29
CA GLN A 64 12.88 15.86 -23.23
C GLN A 64 12.11 16.34 -21.98
N GLY A 65 12.30 17.59 -21.54
CA GLY A 65 11.61 18.13 -20.37
C GLY A 65 10.09 18.26 -20.58
N GLU A 66 9.64 18.63 -21.78
CA GLU A 66 8.22 18.71 -22.11
C GLU A 66 7.56 17.32 -22.13
N LEU A 67 8.29 16.29 -22.59
CA LEU A 67 7.82 14.92 -22.55
C LEU A 67 7.71 14.42 -21.10
N GLU A 68 8.70 14.68 -20.27
CA GLU A 68 8.70 14.29 -18.85
C GLU A 68 7.56 14.96 -18.09
N GLU A 69 7.30 16.25 -18.32
CA GLU A 69 6.16 16.96 -17.73
C GLU A 69 4.82 16.38 -18.18
N ALA A 70 4.66 16.11 -19.47
CA ALA A 70 3.45 15.49 -20.01
C ALA A 70 3.22 14.07 -19.49
N GLN A 71 4.30 13.29 -19.29
CA GLN A 71 4.23 11.94 -18.71
C GLN A 71 3.84 11.99 -17.23
N ALA A 72 4.39 12.94 -16.45
CA ALA A 72 4.07 13.12 -15.04
C ALA A 72 2.60 13.51 -14.88
N GLU A 73 2.11 14.52 -15.60
CA GLU A 73 0.70 14.93 -15.59
C GLU A 73 -0.23 13.78 -15.96
N ALA A 74 0.11 13.04 -17.02
CA ALA A 74 -0.69 11.91 -17.45
C ALA A 74 -0.75 10.78 -16.40
N LEU A 75 0.34 10.54 -15.66
CA LEU A 75 0.37 9.57 -14.57
C LEU A 75 -0.42 10.03 -13.36
N GLU A 76 -0.35 11.30 -12.98
CA GLU A 76 -1.14 11.87 -11.88
C GLU A 76 -2.64 11.72 -12.16
N ASN A 77 -3.10 12.13 -13.36
CA ASN A 77 -4.48 11.94 -13.79
C ASN A 77 -4.89 10.45 -13.83
N LEU A 78 -3.98 9.59 -14.29
CA LEU A 78 -4.22 8.15 -14.35
C LEU A 78 -4.39 7.55 -12.95
N ILE A 79 -3.59 7.97 -11.96
CA ILE A 79 -3.69 7.52 -10.57
C ILE A 79 -5.07 7.84 -9.98
N ASP A 80 -5.61 9.02 -10.26
CA ASP A 80 -6.93 9.42 -9.80
C ASP A 80 -8.04 8.55 -10.42
N ILE A 81 -7.95 8.27 -11.73
CA ILE A 81 -8.93 7.47 -12.45
C ILE A 81 -8.92 6.00 -12.01
N VAL A 82 -7.72 5.40 -11.88
CA VAL A 82 -7.59 3.97 -11.53
C VAL A 82 -7.83 3.67 -10.05
N GLY A 83 -8.15 4.68 -9.24
CA GLY A 83 -8.73 4.49 -7.92
C GLY A 83 -10.08 3.77 -7.97
N GLU A 84 -10.80 3.87 -9.09
CA GLU A 84 -12.05 3.14 -9.36
C GLU A 84 -11.72 1.77 -9.98
N PRO A 85 -12.22 0.65 -9.41
CA PRO A 85 -11.86 -0.72 -9.82
C PRO A 85 -12.09 -1.01 -11.31
N ASP A 86 -13.19 -0.54 -11.87
CA ASP A 86 -13.55 -0.80 -13.27
C ASP A 86 -12.53 -0.17 -14.24
N PHE A 87 -12.04 1.03 -13.93
CA PHE A 87 -11.00 1.68 -14.74
C PHE A 87 -9.64 1.02 -14.55
N ALA A 88 -9.32 0.58 -13.32
CA ALA A 88 -8.10 -0.19 -13.07
C ALA A 88 -8.06 -1.48 -13.91
N VAL A 89 -9.15 -2.26 -13.89
CA VAL A 89 -9.28 -3.48 -14.69
C VAL A 89 -9.20 -3.16 -16.18
N GLY A 90 -9.94 -2.15 -16.65
CA GLY A 90 -9.95 -1.71 -18.06
C GLY A 90 -8.56 -1.29 -18.56
N LEU A 91 -7.79 -0.55 -17.74
CA LEU A 91 -6.40 -0.19 -18.01
C LEU A 91 -5.51 -1.43 -18.18
N LEU A 92 -5.61 -2.36 -17.23
CA LEU A 92 -4.77 -3.56 -17.21
C LEU A 92 -5.09 -4.51 -18.36
N GLN A 93 -6.35 -4.65 -18.74
CA GLN A 93 -6.78 -5.42 -19.91
C GLN A 93 -6.24 -4.83 -21.23
N LYS A 94 -6.03 -3.51 -21.30
CA LYS A 94 -5.38 -2.83 -22.44
C LYS A 94 -3.85 -2.92 -22.40
N GLY A 95 -3.27 -3.72 -21.50
CA GLY A 95 -1.81 -3.89 -21.36
C GLY A 95 -1.14 -2.81 -20.53
N GLY A 96 -1.90 -2.02 -19.76
CA GLY A 96 -1.38 -0.95 -18.92
C GLY A 96 -0.41 -1.43 -17.84
N GLY A 97 -0.60 -2.63 -17.30
CA GLY A 97 0.32 -3.21 -16.31
C GLY A 97 1.74 -3.36 -16.83
N GLU A 98 1.90 -3.84 -18.07
CA GLU A 98 3.23 -3.97 -18.70
C GLU A 98 3.88 -2.60 -18.93
N VAL A 99 3.11 -1.63 -19.41
CA VAL A 99 3.59 -0.26 -19.67
C VAL A 99 4.05 0.41 -18.38
N LEU A 100 3.24 0.37 -17.33
CA LEU A 100 3.57 0.97 -16.03
C LEU A 100 4.81 0.34 -15.39
N LEU A 101 4.89 -0.99 -15.40
CA LEU A 101 6.06 -1.71 -14.87
C LEU A 101 7.33 -1.39 -15.69
N SER A 102 7.23 -1.35 -17.02
CA SER A 102 8.37 -1.01 -17.87
C SER A 102 8.84 0.43 -17.66
N ALA A 103 7.92 1.39 -17.52
CA ALA A 103 8.25 2.77 -17.18
C ALA A 103 8.96 2.86 -15.81
N SER A 104 8.49 2.10 -14.81
CA SER A 104 9.10 2.10 -13.48
C SER A 104 10.51 1.48 -13.42
N GLU A 105 10.82 0.56 -14.32
CA GLU A 105 12.10 -0.15 -14.38
C GLU A 105 13.17 0.57 -15.21
N SER A 106 12.76 1.46 -16.09
CA SER A 106 13.65 2.13 -17.03
C SER A 106 14.58 3.13 -16.33
N PRO A 107 15.90 2.94 -16.33
CA PRO A 107 16.84 3.90 -15.76
C PRO A 107 16.94 5.19 -16.60
N ALA A 108 16.41 5.21 -17.81
CA ALA A 108 16.34 6.39 -18.67
C ALA A 108 15.18 7.33 -18.29
N GLN A 109 14.18 6.83 -17.52
CA GLN A 109 13.08 7.65 -17.04
C GLN A 109 13.48 8.44 -15.80
N ASP A 110 12.89 9.63 -15.65
CA ASP A 110 13.00 10.41 -14.42
C ASP A 110 12.50 9.63 -13.20
N ALA A 111 13.14 9.85 -12.04
CA ALA A 111 12.81 9.14 -10.80
C ALA A 111 11.37 9.42 -10.32
N GLY A 112 10.84 10.63 -10.56
CA GLY A 112 9.47 11.01 -10.26
C GLY A 112 8.47 10.24 -11.11
N ILE A 113 8.71 10.14 -12.42
CA ILE A 113 7.88 9.36 -13.36
C ILE A 113 7.86 7.89 -12.94
N ARG A 114 9.01 7.32 -12.61
CA ARG A 114 9.13 5.94 -12.12
C ARG A 114 8.33 5.72 -10.84
N ALA A 115 8.39 6.68 -9.92
CA ALA A 115 7.64 6.64 -8.67
C ALA A 115 6.12 6.75 -8.89
N LEU A 116 5.69 7.61 -9.80
CA LEU A 116 4.28 7.74 -10.20
C LEU A 116 3.76 6.46 -10.87
N ALA A 117 4.55 5.86 -11.77
CA ALA A 117 4.20 4.58 -12.40
C ALA A 117 4.00 3.46 -11.37
N LEU A 118 4.88 3.36 -10.37
CA LEU A 118 4.72 2.42 -9.24
C LEU A 118 3.50 2.74 -8.37
N THR A 119 3.20 4.01 -8.18
CA THR A 119 2.00 4.44 -7.46
C THR A 119 0.76 4.00 -8.21
N ALA A 120 0.71 4.18 -9.54
CA ALA A 120 -0.39 3.70 -10.38
C ALA A 120 -0.57 2.18 -10.30
N VAL A 121 0.52 1.40 -10.36
CA VAL A 121 0.47 -0.07 -10.16
C VAL A 121 -0.13 -0.42 -8.79
N GLY A 122 0.31 0.25 -7.73
CA GLY A 122 -0.21 0.01 -6.39
C GLY A 122 -1.68 0.39 -6.24
N THR A 123 -2.10 1.50 -6.84
CA THR A 123 -3.49 1.98 -6.82
C THR A 123 -4.40 1.02 -7.58
N CYS A 124 -4.01 0.54 -8.77
CA CYS A 124 -4.76 -0.49 -9.50
C CYS A 124 -4.96 -1.77 -8.68
N ALA A 125 -3.92 -2.20 -7.95
CA ALA A 125 -3.98 -3.43 -7.15
C ALA A 125 -4.77 -3.28 -5.85
N GLN A 126 -4.96 -2.06 -5.36
CA GLN A 126 -5.51 -1.80 -4.04
C GLN A 126 -7.00 -2.18 -3.98
N ASN A 127 -7.32 -3.17 -3.14
CA ASN A 127 -8.69 -3.66 -2.94
C ASN A 127 -9.40 -4.16 -4.22
N CYS A 128 -8.65 -4.49 -5.27
CA CYS A 128 -9.18 -4.98 -6.55
C CYS A 128 -8.57 -6.35 -6.90
N PRO A 129 -9.21 -7.48 -6.50
CA PRO A 129 -8.68 -8.82 -6.77
C PRO A 129 -8.49 -9.13 -8.24
N GLU A 130 -9.36 -8.63 -9.13
CA GLU A 130 -9.25 -8.83 -10.58
C GLU A 130 -8.01 -8.12 -11.13
N ALA A 131 -7.76 -6.88 -10.72
CA ALA A 131 -6.55 -6.15 -11.09
C ALA A 131 -5.27 -6.85 -10.57
N GLN A 132 -5.30 -7.39 -9.34
CA GLN A 132 -4.19 -8.18 -8.81
C GLN A 132 -3.87 -9.41 -9.67
N VAL A 133 -4.88 -10.11 -10.18
CA VAL A 133 -4.71 -11.27 -11.09
C VAL A 133 -4.10 -10.82 -12.42
N LEU A 134 -4.59 -9.72 -13.01
CA LEU A 134 -4.04 -9.19 -14.25
C LEU A 134 -2.57 -8.74 -14.09
N LEU A 135 -2.24 -8.08 -12.99
CA LEU A 135 -0.86 -7.68 -12.67
C LEU A 135 0.05 -8.89 -12.43
N ALA A 136 -0.46 -9.97 -11.82
CA ALA A 136 0.30 -11.20 -11.68
C ALA A 136 0.67 -11.79 -13.06
N GLY A 137 -0.19 -11.67 -14.06
CA GLY A 137 0.09 -12.04 -15.46
C GLY A 137 1.30 -11.28 -16.05
N CYS A 138 1.55 -10.04 -15.61
CA CYS A 138 2.72 -9.24 -15.98
C CYS A 138 3.98 -9.54 -15.15
N ARG A 139 3.98 -10.58 -14.31
CA ARG A 139 5.07 -10.92 -13.38
C ARG A 139 5.42 -9.76 -12.43
N SER A 140 4.43 -8.97 -12.04
CA SER A 140 4.62 -7.74 -11.27
C SER A 140 5.37 -7.97 -9.95
N LEU A 141 5.08 -9.06 -9.24
CA LEU A 141 5.76 -9.39 -7.98
C LEU A 141 7.27 -9.57 -8.17
N GLU A 142 7.69 -10.35 -9.17
CA GLU A 142 9.11 -10.58 -9.47
C GLU A 142 9.83 -9.27 -9.86
N ARG A 143 9.18 -8.47 -10.69
CA ARG A 143 9.71 -7.20 -11.18
C ARG A 143 9.87 -6.19 -10.04
N LEU A 144 8.87 -6.07 -9.17
CA LEU A 144 8.94 -5.21 -7.99
C LEU A 144 10.02 -5.65 -6.99
N LEU A 145 10.18 -6.96 -6.78
CA LEU A 145 11.25 -7.49 -5.95
C LEU A 145 12.64 -7.19 -6.55
N ALA A 146 12.78 -7.31 -7.88
CA ALA A 146 14.02 -6.95 -8.56
C ALA A 146 14.35 -5.46 -8.43
N LEU A 147 13.35 -4.58 -8.40
CA LEU A 147 13.55 -3.15 -8.13
C LEU A 147 14.08 -2.90 -6.71
N LEU A 148 13.59 -3.62 -5.70
CA LEU A 148 14.11 -3.53 -4.33
C LEU A 148 15.56 -4.03 -4.19
N ASP A 149 16.00 -4.91 -5.08
CA ASP A 149 17.37 -5.46 -5.07
C ASP A 149 18.42 -4.55 -5.73
N ARG A 150 17.97 -3.51 -6.45
CA ARG A 150 18.87 -2.54 -7.10
C ARG A 150 19.39 -1.53 -6.07
N LYS A 151 20.56 -1.79 -5.49
CA LYS A 151 21.11 -1.00 -4.37
C LYS A 151 21.69 0.37 -4.71
N GLU A 152 22.32 0.52 -5.84
CA GLU A 152 23.28 1.62 -6.04
C GLU A 152 22.80 2.75 -6.94
N ALA A 153 21.66 2.58 -7.62
CA ALA A 153 21.20 3.53 -8.63
C ALA A 153 19.81 4.16 -8.31
N GLU A 154 19.16 3.72 -7.23
CA GLU A 154 17.75 4.09 -7.02
C GLU A 154 17.58 5.11 -5.88
N PRO A 155 16.82 6.20 -6.11
CA PRO A 155 16.45 7.12 -5.04
C PRO A 155 15.73 6.38 -3.91
N ALA A 156 16.01 6.71 -2.66
CA ALA A 156 15.36 6.12 -1.49
C ALA A 156 13.81 6.24 -1.55
N SER A 157 13.30 7.27 -2.22
CA SER A 157 11.89 7.48 -2.46
C SER A 157 11.24 6.36 -3.28
N LEU A 158 11.98 5.74 -4.21
CA LEU A 158 11.43 4.67 -5.06
C LEU A 158 11.11 3.41 -4.27
N SER A 159 11.95 3.05 -3.29
CA SER A 159 11.70 1.90 -2.41
C SER A 159 10.35 2.00 -1.69
N ALA A 160 9.95 3.22 -1.30
CA ALA A 160 8.65 3.44 -0.70
C ALA A 160 7.50 3.09 -1.66
N GLN A 161 7.60 3.46 -2.93
CA GLN A 161 6.56 3.18 -3.91
C GLN A 161 6.53 1.69 -4.31
N VAL A 162 7.69 1.06 -4.42
CA VAL A 162 7.76 -0.41 -4.62
C VAL A 162 7.07 -1.16 -3.48
N LEU A 163 7.33 -0.77 -2.23
CA LEU A 163 6.69 -1.38 -1.06
C LEU A 163 5.18 -1.10 -1.00
N PHE A 164 4.73 0.06 -1.49
CA PHE A 164 3.30 0.33 -1.66
C PHE A 164 2.67 -0.62 -2.68
N ALA A 165 3.25 -0.75 -3.86
CA ALA A 165 2.76 -1.64 -4.90
C ALA A 165 2.76 -3.12 -4.44
N LEU A 166 3.85 -3.58 -3.81
CA LEU A 166 3.92 -4.92 -3.22
C LEU A 166 2.84 -5.16 -2.17
N GLY A 167 2.67 -4.21 -1.25
CA GLY A 167 1.65 -4.29 -0.21
C GLY A 167 0.23 -4.35 -0.79
N SER A 168 -0.04 -3.60 -1.85
CA SER A 168 -1.32 -3.61 -2.54
C SER A 168 -1.58 -4.92 -3.29
N LEU A 169 -0.54 -5.50 -3.90
CA LEU A 169 -0.64 -6.78 -4.62
C LEU A 169 -0.93 -7.97 -3.70
N VAL A 170 -0.34 -7.99 -2.50
CA VAL A 170 -0.43 -9.17 -1.62
C VAL A 170 -1.62 -9.12 -0.68
N ARG A 171 -2.10 -7.93 -0.30
CA ARG A 171 -3.22 -7.81 0.63
C ARG A 171 -4.50 -8.37 0.04
N GLY A 172 -5.11 -9.30 0.80
CA GLY A 172 -6.32 -10.01 0.35
C GLY A 172 -6.06 -11.07 -0.74
N ASN A 173 -4.79 -11.29 -1.13
CA ASN A 173 -4.42 -12.24 -2.17
C ASN A 173 -3.47 -13.32 -1.61
N ALA A 174 -4.03 -14.46 -1.21
CA ALA A 174 -3.28 -15.55 -0.61
C ALA A 174 -2.21 -16.14 -1.57
N VAL A 175 -2.48 -16.13 -2.87
CA VAL A 175 -1.53 -16.63 -3.90
C VAL A 175 -0.32 -15.70 -3.97
N ALA A 176 -0.54 -14.40 -4.11
CA ALA A 176 0.53 -13.40 -4.15
C ALA A 176 1.31 -13.37 -2.82
N THR A 177 0.63 -13.52 -1.68
CA THR A 177 1.28 -13.63 -0.36
C THR A 177 2.20 -14.84 -0.30
N GLY A 178 1.73 -16.03 -0.72
CA GLY A 178 2.53 -17.24 -0.78
C GLY A 178 3.72 -17.12 -1.73
N GLU A 179 3.54 -16.46 -2.88
CA GLU A 179 4.63 -16.17 -3.81
C GLU A 179 5.68 -15.20 -3.21
N LEU A 180 5.24 -14.16 -2.50
CA LEU A 180 6.14 -13.23 -1.82
C LEU A 180 7.00 -13.96 -0.77
N VAL A 181 6.39 -14.83 0.02
CA VAL A 181 7.12 -15.66 1.01
C VAL A 181 8.11 -16.58 0.32
N ARG A 182 7.68 -17.30 -0.72
CA ARG A 182 8.49 -18.32 -1.40
C ARG A 182 9.63 -17.73 -2.22
N ARG A 183 9.38 -16.65 -2.99
CA ARG A 183 10.35 -16.05 -3.91
C ARG A 183 11.07 -14.84 -3.33
N GLY A 184 10.34 -14.02 -2.61
CA GLY A 184 10.86 -12.79 -1.99
C GLY A 184 11.52 -13.02 -0.64
N GLY A 185 11.43 -14.24 -0.10
CA GLY A 185 11.92 -14.57 1.23
C GLY A 185 11.02 -14.07 2.36
N GLY A 186 9.80 -13.62 2.04
CA GLY A 186 8.87 -13.12 3.04
C GLY A 186 9.50 -12.04 3.92
N LEU A 187 9.37 -12.16 5.21
CA LEU A 187 9.93 -11.24 6.19
C LEU A 187 11.47 -11.24 6.18
N ARG A 188 12.09 -12.37 5.94
CA ARG A 188 13.57 -12.46 5.77
C ARG A 188 14.04 -11.60 4.60
N GLY A 189 13.29 -11.58 3.52
CA GLY A 189 13.58 -10.73 2.38
C GLY A 189 13.47 -9.22 2.68
N LEU A 190 12.56 -8.81 3.58
CA LEU A 190 12.39 -7.42 3.99
C LEU A 190 13.47 -6.95 4.98
N VAL A 191 13.85 -7.80 5.92
CA VAL A 191 14.87 -7.49 6.94
C VAL A 191 16.28 -7.53 6.36
N GLY A 192 16.49 -8.37 5.34
CA GLY A 192 17.81 -8.67 4.81
C GLY A 192 18.51 -9.77 5.61
N LEU A 193 19.03 -10.79 4.91
CA LEU A 193 19.96 -11.75 5.50
C LEU A 193 21.37 -11.14 5.51
N PRO A 194 22.28 -11.59 6.38
CA PRO A 194 23.69 -11.19 6.33
C PRO A 194 24.24 -11.37 4.91
N GLY A 195 24.65 -10.26 4.27
CA GLY A 195 25.12 -10.25 2.89
C GLY A 195 24.05 -10.03 1.82
N GLN A 196 22.76 -9.91 2.17
CA GLN A 196 21.70 -9.49 1.27
C GLN A 196 21.37 -7.99 1.42
N THR A 197 20.76 -7.46 0.36
CA THR A 197 20.71 -6.02 0.10
C THR A 197 19.51 -5.30 0.70
N ARG A 198 18.54 -6.01 1.27
CA ARG A 198 17.29 -5.44 1.72
C ARG A 198 17.29 -5.22 3.23
N GLU A 199 17.79 -4.08 3.65
CA GLU A 199 17.72 -3.66 5.06
C GLU A 199 16.59 -2.64 5.26
N LEU A 200 15.39 -2.96 4.77
CA LEU A 200 14.26 -2.03 4.68
C LEU A 200 13.70 -1.58 6.04
N LEU A 201 14.02 -2.30 7.12
CA LEU A 201 13.61 -1.93 8.47
C LEU A 201 14.64 -1.08 9.22
N LYS A 202 15.82 -0.89 8.66
CA LYS A 202 16.92 -0.15 9.31
C LYS A 202 16.67 1.35 9.35
N PRO A 203 17.24 2.07 10.35
CA PRO A 203 17.12 3.53 10.47
C PRO A 203 17.65 4.34 9.27
N VAL A 204 18.59 3.75 8.50
CA VAL A 204 19.19 4.38 7.32
C VAL A 204 18.22 4.50 6.13
N VAL A 205 17.14 3.73 6.16
CA VAL A 205 16.12 3.72 5.10
C VAL A 205 15.18 4.92 5.28
N ASP A 206 14.70 5.46 4.16
CA ASP A 206 13.66 6.49 4.14
C ASP A 206 12.47 6.12 5.03
N ALA A 207 11.97 7.10 5.81
CA ALA A 207 10.93 6.86 6.81
C ALA A 207 9.63 6.30 6.20
N ARG A 208 9.25 6.73 4.97
CA ARG A 208 8.05 6.21 4.30
C ARG A 208 8.26 4.75 3.87
N ALA A 209 9.44 4.45 3.32
CA ALA A 209 9.79 3.08 2.94
C ALA A 209 9.80 2.18 4.18
N ARG A 210 10.43 2.62 5.25
CA ARG A 210 10.50 1.89 6.52
C ARG A 210 9.12 1.62 7.11
N ALA A 211 8.24 2.62 7.18
CA ALA A 211 6.86 2.45 7.63
C ALA A 211 6.08 1.44 6.77
N ARG A 212 6.24 1.51 5.44
CA ARG A 212 5.59 0.54 4.52
C ARG A 212 6.14 -0.87 4.69
N ALA A 213 7.45 -1.01 4.92
CA ALA A 213 8.07 -2.30 5.20
C ALA A 213 7.54 -2.93 6.50
N PHE A 214 7.40 -2.16 7.59
CA PHE A 214 6.78 -2.66 8.83
C PHE A 214 5.32 -3.04 8.64
N ARG A 215 4.53 -2.26 7.88
CA ARG A 215 3.14 -2.61 7.58
C ARG A 215 3.03 -3.89 6.74
N LEU A 216 3.95 -4.10 5.80
CA LEU A 216 4.01 -5.34 5.03
C LEU A 216 4.44 -6.51 5.91
N ALA A 217 5.41 -6.30 6.79
CA ALA A 217 5.86 -7.29 7.78
C ALA A 217 4.73 -7.70 8.73
N ALA A 218 3.95 -6.73 9.24
CA ALA A 218 2.77 -6.98 10.08
C ALA A 218 1.76 -7.87 9.35
N TYR A 219 1.47 -7.56 8.08
CA TYR A 219 0.58 -8.35 7.24
C TYR A 219 1.10 -9.79 7.05
N LEU A 220 2.39 -9.97 6.79
CA LEU A 220 2.98 -11.30 6.62
C LEU A 220 2.92 -12.12 7.89
N VAL A 221 3.23 -11.54 9.05
CA VAL A 221 3.11 -12.21 10.35
C VAL A 221 1.68 -12.68 10.61
N GLU A 222 0.69 -11.88 10.23
CA GLU A 222 -0.73 -12.21 10.43
C GLU A 222 -1.23 -13.30 9.46
N HIS A 223 -0.80 -13.29 8.19
CA HIS A 223 -1.42 -14.06 7.13
C HIS A 223 -0.56 -15.19 6.55
N ALA A 224 0.75 -15.23 6.86
CA ALA A 224 1.65 -16.22 6.32
C ALA A 224 2.23 -17.14 7.43
N PRO A 225 2.05 -18.46 7.33
CA PRO A 225 2.61 -19.40 8.30
C PRO A 225 4.13 -19.31 8.36
N GLY A 226 4.69 -19.33 9.58
CA GLY A 226 6.13 -19.31 9.81
C GLY A 226 6.78 -17.93 9.81
N GLU A 227 6.10 -16.87 9.36
CA GLU A 227 6.67 -15.52 9.31
C GLU A 227 6.87 -14.91 10.71
N ALA A 228 6.09 -15.30 11.71
CA ALA A 228 6.32 -14.91 13.11
C ALA A 228 7.67 -15.43 13.63
N ALA A 229 7.99 -16.72 13.39
CA ALA A 229 9.29 -17.30 13.73
C ALA A 229 10.43 -16.66 12.93
N ALA A 230 10.20 -16.34 11.65
CA ALA A 230 11.14 -15.61 10.82
C ALA A 230 11.43 -14.21 11.35
N ALA A 231 10.41 -13.51 11.89
CA ALA A 231 10.57 -12.19 12.49
C ALA A 231 11.57 -12.20 13.66
N VAL A 232 11.45 -13.19 14.53
CA VAL A 232 12.37 -13.37 15.67
C VAL A 232 13.77 -13.74 15.18
N ALA A 233 13.87 -14.72 14.27
CA ALA A 233 15.15 -15.24 13.79
C ALA A 233 15.98 -14.20 12.98
N THR A 234 15.33 -13.20 12.37
CA THR A 234 16.00 -12.21 11.48
C THR A 234 16.38 -10.92 12.19
N GLY A 235 15.97 -10.73 13.45
CA GLY A 235 16.19 -9.46 14.15
C GLY A 235 15.18 -8.36 13.80
N ALA A 236 14.09 -8.66 13.07
CA ALA A 236 13.03 -7.69 12.79
C ALA A 236 12.43 -7.08 14.05
N VAL A 237 12.38 -7.86 15.13
CA VAL A 237 11.93 -7.42 16.45
C VAL A 237 12.85 -6.32 17.01
N THR A 238 14.16 -6.48 16.87
CA THR A 238 15.15 -5.47 17.29
C THR A 238 15.02 -4.20 16.45
N ASP A 239 14.84 -4.33 15.14
CA ASP A 239 14.65 -3.19 14.25
C ASP A 239 13.33 -2.44 14.54
N ALA A 240 12.27 -3.17 14.91
CA ALA A 240 11.02 -2.59 15.34
C ALA A 240 11.18 -1.85 16.69
N ALA A 241 11.88 -2.44 17.66
CA ALA A 241 12.18 -1.80 18.92
C ALA A 241 12.94 -0.47 18.75
N LEU A 242 13.96 -0.46 17.88
CA LEU A 242 14.69 0.77 17.49
C LEU A 242 13.80 1.77 16.75
N ALA A 243 12.79 1.29 16.02
CA ALA A 243 11.84 2.17 15.33
C ALA A 243 10.92 2.94 16.28
N LEU A 244 10.67 2.41 17.49
CA LEU A 244 9.87 3.10 18.51
C LEU A 244 10.55 4.35 19.09
N GLU A 245 11.85 4.49 18.88
CA GLU A 245 12.64 5.67 19.27
C GLU A 245 12.76 6.71 18.12
N CYS A 246 12.10 6.44 16.99
CA CYS A 246 12.15 7.30 15.81
C CYS A 246 11.26 8.54 16.01
N GLU A 247 11.69 9.70 15.50
CA GLU A 247 10.90 10.95 15.53
C GLU A 247 9.69 10.91 14.56
N HIS A 248 9.69 9.99 13.60
CA HIS A 248 8.61 9.88 12.60
C HIS A 248 7.46 9.01 13.14
N SER A 249 6.35 9.63 13.52
CA SER A 249 5.17 8.94 14.06
C SER A 249 4.70 7.78 13.17
N GLY A 250 4.65 7.96 11.84
CA GLY A 250 4.23 6.92 10.92
C GLY A 250 5.14 5.68 10.89
N VAL A 251 6.41 5.78 11.30
CA VAL A 251 7.32 4.63 11.49
C VAL A 251 7.02 3.96 12.83
N VAL A 252 6.80 4.76 13.88
CA VAL A 252 6.44 4.27 15.21
C VAL A 252 5.14 3.48 15.16
N ASP A 253 4.07 4.05 14.57
CA ASP A 253 2.77 3.40 14.43
C ASP A 253 2.88 2.08 13.63
N ALA A 254 3.65 2.08 12.55
CA ALA A 254 3.85 0.88 11.75
C ALA A 254 4.64 -0.22 12.50
N ALA A 255 5.63 0.18 13.30
CA ALA A 255 6.40 -0.75 14.14
C ALA A 255 5.55 -1.30 15.29
N LEU A 256 4.73 -0.47 15.93
CA LEU A 256 3.77 -0.91 16.95
C LEU A 256 2.77 -1.92 16.37
N ALA A 257 2.17 -1.62 15.22
CA ALA A 257 1.26 -2.54 14.54
C ALA A 257 1.93 -3.89 14.21
N PHE A 258 3.19 -3.88 13.77
CA PHE A 258 3.96 -5.11 13.55
C PHE A 258 4.18 -5.89 14.85
N LEU A 259 4.59 -5.22 15.92
CA LEU A 259 4.84 -5.86 17.21
C LEU A 259 3.55 -6.40 17.85
N SER A 260 2.42 -5.70 17.68
CA SER A 260 1.11 -6.18 18.12
C SER A 260 0.72 -7.48 17.42
N LYS A 261 0.82 -7.52 16.07
CA LYS A 261 0.53 -8.75 15.32
C LYS A 261 1.46 -9.90 15.66
N LEU A 262 2.72 -9.59 15.95
CA LEU A 262 3.68 -10.58 16.40
C LEU A 262 3.32 -11.11 17.79
N ALA A 263 2.96 -10.25 18.75
CA ALA A 263 2.55 -10.62 20.10
C ALA A 263 1.32 -11.56 20.09
N ASP A 264 0.30 -11.23 19.27
CA ASP A 264 -0.89 -12.08 19.09
C ASP A 264 -0.53 -13.51 18.62
N ARG A 265 0.47 -13.62 17.74
CA ARG A 265 0.95 -14.93 17.24
C ARG A 265 1.77 -15.68 18.25
N VAL A 266 2.54 -14.97 19.06
CA VAL A 266 3.44 -15.53 20.08
C VAL A 266 2.69 -16.06 21.27
N ALA A 267 1.60 -15.41 21.66
CA ALA A 267 0.71 -15.91 22.72
C ALA A 267 0.21 -17.35 22.45
N ALA A 268 0.21 -17.75 21.15
CA ALA A 268 -0.14 -19.09 20.71
C ALA A 268 1.05 -20.07 20.63
N ASP A 269 2.32 -19.61 20.75
CA ASP A 269 3.53 -20.44 20.59
C ASP A 269 4.59 -20.11 21.67
N PRO A 270 4.74 -20.98 22.68
CA PRO A 270 5.66 -20.74 23.79
C PRO A 270 7.15 -20.69 23.41
N VAL A 271 7.56 -21.32 22.32
CA VAL A 271 8.96 -21.29 21.85
C VAL A 271 9.35 -19.89 21.40
N ILE A 272 8.42 -19.19 20.75
CA ILE A 272 8.63 -17.83 20.29
C ILE A 272 8.60 -16.84 21.49
N SER A 273 7.81 -17.13 22.53
CA SER A 273 7.66 -16.28 23.71
C SER A 273 8.99 -16.03 24.44
N GLU A 274 9.84 -17.04 24.60
CA GLU A 274 11.13 -16.90 25.26
C GLU A 274 12.08 -15.97 24.47
N ALA A 275 12.05 -16.04 23.15
CA ALA A 275 12.86 -15.21 22.26
C ALA A 275 12.46 -13.71 22.27
N LEU A 276 11.29 -13.37 22.82
CA LEU A 276 10.82 -11.99 22.95
C LEU A 276 11.14 -11.32 24.30
N THR A 277 11.85 -12.00 25.18
CA THR A 277 12.28 -11.41 26.47
C THR A 277 13.02 -10.07 26.31
N PRO A 278 13.90 -9.86 25.30
CA PRO A 278 14.51 -8.56 25.06
C PRO A 278 13.48 -7.48 24.68
N LEU A 279 12.46 -7.83 23.90
CA LEU A 279 11.40 -6.90 23.48
C LEU A 279 10.60 -6.39 24.69
N ARG A 280 10.28 -7.25 25.67
CA ARG A 280 9.58 -6.84 26.89
C ARG A 280 10.31 -5.72 27.61
N LYS A 281 11.65 -5.80 27.72
CA LYS A 281 12.47 -4.76 28.34
C LYS A 281 12.41 -3.42 27.59
N VAL A 282 12.46 -3.47 26.26
CA VAL A 282 12.40 -2.27 25.43
C VAL A 282 11.02 -1.61 25.53
N LEU A 283 9.94 -2.39 25.45
CA LEU A 283 8.57 -1.90 25.57
C LEU A 283 8.29 -1.31 26.96
N ALA A 284 8.74 -1.97 28.03
CA ALA A 284 8.61 -1.44 29.40
C ALA A 284 9.38 -0.10 29.57
N GLY A 285 10.56 0.01 28.99
CA GLY A 285 11.32 1.26 28.97
C GLY A 285 10.63 2.36 28.16
N LEU A 286 9.97 2.01 27.04
CA LEU A 286 9.20 2.94 26.22
C LEU A 286 7.94 3.42 26.97
N GLU A 287 7.20 2.52 27.59
CA GLU A 287 6.03 2.85 28.41
C GLU A 287 6.39 3.84 29.52
N ALA A 288 7.48 3.55 30.26
CA ALA A 288 7.94 4.43 31.33
C ALA A 288 8.28 5.84 30.81
N ARG A 289 8.95 5.97 29.65
CA ARG A 289 9.28 7.27 29.03
C ARG A 289 8.04 8.00 28.57
N ARG A 290 7.12 7.35 27.82
CA ARG A 290 5.87 7.96 27.35
C ARG A 290 4.97 8.40 28.50
N SER A 291 4.88 7.61 29.57
CA SER A 291 4.15 8.01 30.77
C SER A 291 4.72 9.27 31.44
N GLN A 292 6.03 9.50 31.37
CA GLN A 292 6.67 10.72 31.88
C GLN A 292 6.39 11.96 31.01
N THR A 293 6.23 11.78 29.70
CA THR A 293 5.93 12.87 28.75
C THR A 293 4.42 13.13 28.63
N GLY A 294 3.57 12.29 29.19
CA GLY A 294 2.11 12.39 29.09
C GLY A 294 1.56 11.86 27.77
N ASP A 295 2.37 11.12 27.00
CA ASP A 295 1.96 10.52 25.75
C ASP A 295 1.11 9.26 25.98
N ASP A 296 0.31 8.91 24.97
CA ASP A 296 -0.52 7.70 25.00
C ASP A 296 0.34 6.43 25.07
N THR A 297 0.05 5.57 26.06
CA THR A 297 0.75 4.32 26.34
C THR A 297 -0.12 3.08 26.15
N ASP A 298 -1.38 3.23 25.79
CA ASP A 298 -2.36 2.13 25.81
C ASP A 298 -1.96 0.99 24.87
N GLU A 299 -1.48 1.30 23.66
CA GLU A 299 -1.03 0.29 22.71
C GLU A 299 0.22 -0.46 23.21
N VAL A 300 1.18 0.26 23.81
CA VAL A 300 2.39 -0.35 24.38
C VAL A 300 2.05 -1.27 25.55
N ARG A 301 1.12 -0.87 26.41
CA ARG A 301 0.61 -1.71 27.52
C ARG A 301 -0.13 -2.93 27.02
N GLY A 302 -0.94 -2.77 25.96
CA GLY A 302 -1.63 -3.89 25.32
C GLY A 302 -0.64 -4.96 24.84
N ILE A 303 0.42 -4.54 24.14
CA ILE A 303 1.47 -5.47 23.68
C ILE A 303 2.21 -6.12 24.87
N LEU A 304 2.57 -5.35 25.89
CA LEU A 304 3.22 -5.90 27.09
C LEU A 304 2.34 -6.95 27.80
N GLY A 305 1.03 -6.66 27.97
CA GLY A 305 0.10 -7.60 28.60
C GLY A 305 -0.11 -8.90 27.81
N ILE A 306 0.09 -8.89 26.49
CA ILE A 306 0.07 -10.12 25.69
C ILE A 306 1.36 -10.93 25.87
N LEU A 307 2.48 -10.24 26.12
CA LEU A 307 3.79 -10.87 26.27
C LEU A 307 4.08 -11.38 27.68
N GLU A 308 3.30 -10.97 28.70
CA GLU A 308 3.38 -11.48 30.08
C GLU A 308 2.76 -12.87 30.22
#